data_259e897479d9421a9896bf8924119598
#
_entry.id   259e897479d9421a9896bf8924119598
#
_cell.length_a   1.000
_cell.length_b   1.000
_cell.length_c   1.000
_cell.angle_alpha   90.00
_cell.angle_beta   90.00
_cell.angle_gamma   90.00
#
_symmetry.space_group_name_H-M   'P 1'
#
loop_
_entity.id
_entity.type
_entity.pdbx_description
1 polymer ?
#
loop_
_entity_poly.entity_id
_entity_poly.type
_entity_poly.pdbx_seq_one_letter_code
_entity_poly.pdbx_strand_id
1 'polypeptide(L)'
;FFGLLFVAFIVFSPTGLVGLYERATARWRKSVEDDAAMALRLPGLVTLPDFLQPARGGSEEVLVATGLAKSFGGIQAIKNMSLRLRDRKLHALIGPNGAGKTSAFNLISGLFAPDRGTITLGGQAIAGLAPEQVTEAGIGRSFQITNLFATLSVAENVRLAIQARHPQRFALWADAASLHDVNRDAAEVVRTMGLAGVEQAQASSLSYGGQRLLDMALALATRPRLLLLDEPLAGLAAAERERVGSLIKRISADLPVLLVEHDIDRVFALADSVTVMNDGEVLVDGSVDDARDSAQVQAVYIGAGSHALAAVERPSAARDTTLLRVEGVNTFYGKSHILRDVSFELHDNEIVALLGRNGAGKSTLLKTIIGISPPASGQITLGTETLARRPSAEIARRGVAYVPQGRGLFAGMSVAENMELGRLKRRNNAGIHWEEEKIFGFFPRIKQRWRSPADYLSGGEQQMVAVARALSGDTRVLLLDEPFEGLAPAIVEELFEAFDKLRHEVAILIVDHHLDLALALSDRTVALERGAVTYLGPSAELSRDLELRRKVLWL
;
A
#
# COMPACT_ATOMS: atom_id res chain seq x y z
N PHE A 1 -18.37 17.04 51.14
CA PHE A 1 -19.17 17.56 50.01
C PHE A 1 -18.30 17.94 48.84
N PHE A 2 -17.24 18.75 49.03
CA PHE A 2 -16.32 19.18 47.94
C PHE A 2 -15.57 18.02 47.29
N GLY A 3 -15.11 17.00 48.04
CA GLY A 3 -14.41 15.84 47.48
C GLY A 3 -15.30 14.99 46.59
N LEU A 4 -16.56 14.84 46.92
CA LEU A 4 -17.52 14.06 46.11
C LEU A 4 -17.88 14.80 44.82
N LEU A 5 -17.94 16.13 44.87
CA LEU A 5 -18.18 16.99 43.73
C LEU A 5 -16.96 16.99 42.77
N PHE A 6 -15.74 16.94 43.31
CA PHE A 6 -14.51 16.84 42.55
C PHE A 6 -14.38 15.47 41.87
N VAL A 7 -14.67 14.37 42.56
CA VAL A 7 -14.69 13.04 41.99
C VAL A 7 -15.77 12.92 40.91
N ALA A 8 -16.98 13.43 41.15
CA ALA A 8 -18.03 13.47 40.14
C ALA A 8 -17.59 14.27 38.91
N PHE A 9 -16.90 15.41 39.08
CA PHE A 9 -16.39 16.21 37.97
C PHE A 9 -15.34 15.47 37.16
N ILE A 10 -14.41 14.76 37.79
CA ILE A 10 -13.40 13.95 37.07
C ILE A 10 -14.05 12.78 36.33
N VAL A 11 -15.03 12.10 36.93
CA VAL A 11 -15.71 10.94 36.32
C VAL A 11 -16.62 11.36 35.15
N PHE A 12 -17.35 12.46 35.28
CA PHE A 12 -18.29 12.91 34.24
C PHE A 12 -17.71 13.88 33.23
N SER A 13 -16.56 14.49 33.51
CA SER A 13 -15.84 15.38 32.58
C SER A 13 -14.33 15.13 32.64
N PRO A 14 -13.84 13.99 32.14
CA PRO A 14 -12.42 13.65 32.16
C PRO A 14 -11.53 14.64 31.38
N THR A 15 -12.13 15.43 30.50
CA THR A 15 -11.47 16.50 29.72
C THR A 15 -11.62 17.88 30.36
N GLY A 16 -12.17 17.98 31.55
CA GLY A 16 -12.37 19.24 32.29
C GLY A 16 -13.41 20.18 31.67
N LEU A 17 -13.36 21.46 32.08
CA LEU A 17 -14.27 22.51 31.55
C LEU A 17 -14.06 22.75 30.04
N VAL A 18 -12.86 22.57 29.53
CA VAL A 18 -12.55 22.70 28.10
C VAL A 18 -13.34 21.65 27.29
N GLY A 19 -13.38 20.41 27.75
CA GLY A 19 -14.14 19.36 27.07
C GLY A 19 -15.66 19.55 27.12
N LEU A 20 -16.17 20.19 28.20
CA LEU A 20 -17.59 20.60 28.27
C LEU A 20 -17.89 21.73 27.26
N TYR A 21 -17.00 22.72 27.17
CA TYR A 21 -17.10 23.79 26.16
C TYR A 21 -17.04 23.25 24.76
N GLU A 22 -16.12 22.35 24.48
CA GLU A 22 -15.99 21.68 23.16
C GLU A 22 -17.23 20.86 22.79
N ARG A 23 -17.81 20.12 23.73
CA ARG A 23 -19.07 19.39 23.52
C ARG A 23 -20.26 20.33 23.32
N ALA A 24 -20.32 21.44 24.01
CA ALA A 24 -21.38 22.44 23.84
C ALA A 24 -21.30 23.16 22.51
N THR A 25 -20.08 23.42 22.03
CA THR A 25 -19.82 24.10 20.74
C THR A 25 -19.75 23.13 19.55
N ALA A 26 -19.60 21.81 19.78
CA ALA A 26 -19.54 20.79 18.73
C ALA A 26 -20.78 20.78 17.82
N ARG A 27 -21.95 21.14 18.35
CA ARG A 27 -23.18 21.27 17.55
C ARG A 27 -23.12 22.42 16.52
N TRP A 28 -22.34 23.45 16.78
CA TRP A 28 -22.14 24.60 15.88
C TRP A 28 -20.96 24.37 14.92
N ARG A 29 -20.03 23.46 15.24
CA ARG A 29 -18.90 23.07 14.37
C ARG A 29 -19.27 22.00 13.33
N LYS A 30 -20.39 21.32 13.45
CA LYS A 30 -20.82 20.25 12.53
C LYS A 30 -21.01 20.66 11.08
N SER A 31 -21.13 21.95 10.78
CA SER A 31 -21.26 22.44 9.39
C SER A 31 -19.94 22.46 8.61
N VAL A 32 -18.78 22.36 9.30
CA VAL A 32 -17.45 22.40 8.65
C VAL A 32 -16.96 20.98 8.29
N GLU A 33 -17.43 19.96 9.00
CA GLU A 33 -17.04 18.57 8.76
C GLU A 33 -17.66 17.94 7.50
N ASP A 34 -18.85 18.38 7.09
CA ASP A 34 -19.52 17.91 5.87
C ASP A 34 -18.86 18.46 4.59
N ASP A 35 -18.14 19.58 4.66
CA ASP A 35 -17.41 20.15 3.52
C ASP A 35 -16.03 19.50 3.29
N ALA A 36 -15.46 18.83 4.26
CA ALA A 36 -14.16 18.14 4.15
C ALA A 36 -14.21 16.90 3.23
N ALA A 37 -15.40 16.36 2.98
CA ALA A 37 -15.65 15.33 1.98
C ALA A 37 -15.78 15.90 0.55
N MET A 38 -15.70 17.22 0.39
CA MET A 38 -15.79 17.88 -0.91
C MET A 38 -14.55 17.50 -1.74
N ALA A 39 -14.81 17.00 -2.95
CA ALA A 39 -13.78 16.58 -3.89
C ALA A 39 -12.66 17.64 -4.00
N LEU A 40 -11.45 17.28 -3.60
CA LEU A 40 -10.24 18.09 -3.73
C LEU A 40 -10.16 18.66 -5.16
N ARG A 41 -10.38 19.96 -5.31
CA ARG A 41 -10.30 20.66 -6.59
C ARG A 41 -8.84 21.02 -6.80
N LEU A 42 -8.09 20.22 -7.56
CA LEU A 42 -6.79 20.66 -8.02
C LEU A 42 -6.97 21.94 -8.84
N PRO A 43 -6.28 23.02 -8.52
CA PRO A 43 -6.30 24.22 -9.32
C PRO A 43 -5.80 23.91 -10.73
N GLY A 44 -6.35 24.59 -11.74
CA GLY A 44 -5.79 24.58 -13.10
C GLY A 44 -4.29 24.92 -13.07
N LEU A 45 -3.59 24.83 -14.20
CA LEU A 45 -2.15 25.09 -14.38
C LEU A 45 -1.54 26.02 -13.31
N VAL A 46 -0.93 25.45 -12.26
CA VAL A 46 -0.27 26.20 -11.20
C VAL A 46 1.22 26.01 -11.37
N THR A 47 1.92 27.11 -11.61
CA THR A 47 3.38 27.20 -11.43
C THR A 47 3.68 27.25 -9.93
N LEU A 48 4.82 26.68 -9.53
CA LEU A 48 5.26 26.83 -8.13
C LEU A 48 5.44 28.32 -7.79
N PRO A 49 4.99 28.76 -6.61
CA PRO A 49 5.28 30.11 -6.11
C PRO A 49 6.78 30.42 -6.17
N ASP A 50 7.14 31.66 -6.45
CA ASP A 50 8.54 32.07 -6.63
C ASP A 50 9.43 31.69 -5.45
N PHE A 51 8.91 31.79 -4.23
CA PHE A 51 9.66 31.44 -3.02
C PHE A 51 9.97 29.93 -2.86
N LEU A 52 9.29 29.07 -3.63
CA LEU A 52 9.52 27.63 -3.67
C LEU A 52 10.40 27.20 -4.84
N GLN A 53 10.64 28.09 -5.81
CA GLN A 53 11.51 27.82 -6.93
C GLN A 53 12.98 27.88 -6.49
N PRO A 54 13.80 26.85 -6.77
CA PRO A 54 15.24 26.93 -6.50
C PRO A 54 15.87 28.10 -7.26
N ALA A 55 16.87 28.73 -6.67
CA ALA A 55 17.62 29.81 -7.34
C ALA A 55 18.19 29.29 -8.68
N ARG A 56 17.92 30.02 -9.76
CA ARG A 56 18.44 29.72 -11.09
C ARG A 56 19.95 29.90 -11.11
N GLY A 57 20.73 28.87 -11.48
CA GLY A 57 22.19 28.99 -11.61
C GLY A 57 23.01 27.88 -10.98
N GLY A 58 22.40 26.73 -10.69
CA GLY A 58 23.09 25.54 -10.21
C GLY A 58 23.65 24.66 -11.33
N SER A 59 24.46 23.67 -10.97
CA SER A 59 24.97 22.65 -11.88
C SER A 59 23.80 21.86 -12.48
N GLU A 60 24.01 21.31 -13.70
CA GLU A 60 23.01 20.43 -14.35
C GLU A 60 22.66 19.22 -13.47
N GLU A 61 23.59 18.78 -12.61
CA GLU A 61 23.41 17.71 -11.64
C GLU A 61 23.11 18.30 -10.23
N VAL A 62 21.91 18.04 -9.72
CA VAL A 62 21.46 18.52 -8.41
C VAL A 62 21.93 17.61 -7.29
N LEU A 63 21.78 16.29 -7.46
CA LEU A 63 22.27 15.28 -6.52
C LEU A 63 23.21 14.32 -7.23
N VAL A 64 24.36 14.06 -6.60
CA VAL A 64 25.30 13.04 -7.04
C VAL A 64 25.61 12.13 -5.85
N ALA A 65 25.25 10.88 -5.98
CA ALA A 65 25.62 9.80 -5.07
C ALA A 65 26.58 8.86 -5.79
N THR A 66 27.70 8.51 -5.17
CA THR A 66 28.73 7.68 -5.80
C THR A 66 29.19 6.58 -4.85
N GLY A 67 29.09 5.34 -5.32
CA GLY A 67 29.63 4.17 -4.65
C GLY A 67 29.03 3.90 -3.26
N LEU A 68 27.74 4.21 -3.07
CA LEU A 68 27.08 4.01 -1.78
C LEU A 68 27.02 2.54 -1.41
N ALA A 69 27.37 2.23 -0.17
CA ALA A 69 27.16 0.91 0.43
C ALA A 69 26.57 1.05 1.83
N LYS A 70 25.69 0.10 2.19
CA LYS A 70 25.07 0.02 3.51
C LYS A 70 24.72 -1.39 3.89
N SER A 71 25.11 -1.78 5.10
CA SER A 71 24.78 -3.09 5.67
C SER A 71 24.03 -2.94 6.99
N PHE A 72 23.12 -3.87 7.27
CA PHE A 72 22.35 -3.96 8.51
C PHE A 72 22.42 -5.39 9.03
N GLY A 73 23.00 -5.61 10.21
CA GLY A 73 23.03 -6.93 10.84
C GLY A 73 23.59 -8.07 9.97
N GLY A 74 24.60 -7.77 9.10
CA GLY A 74 25.19 -8.74 8.16
C GLY A 74 24.52 -8.82 6.79
N ILE A 75 23.36 -8.19 6.60
CA ILE A 75 22.68 -8.08 5.28
C ILE A 75 23.15 -6.81 4.60
N GLN A 76 23.69 -6.94 3.40
CA GLN A 76 24.13 -5.81 2.57
C GLN A 76 22.94 -5.26 1.77
N ALA A 77 22.28 -4.23 2.31
CA ALA A 77 21.07 -3.64 1.70
C ALA A 77 21.39 -2.76 0.48
N ILE A 78 22.57 -2.14 0.45
CA ILE A 78 23.13 -1.39 -0.69
C ILE A 78 24.57 -1.84 -0.86
N LYS A 79 24.94 -2.29 -2.07
CA LYS A 79 26.27 -2.85 -2.35
C LYS A 79 27.22 -1.84 -2.98
N ASN A 80 26.81 -1.18 -4.05
CA ASN A 80 27.62 -0.19 -4.77
C ASN A 80 26.70 0.70 -5.63
N MET A 81 25.85 1.49 -4.99
CA MET A 81 24.88 2.32 -5.70
C MET A 81 25.49 3.64 -6.11
N SER A 82 25.33 4.02 -7.37
CA SER A 82 25.57 5.39 -7.86
C SER A 82 24.32 5.92 -8.52
N LEU A 83 24.01 7.20 -8.29
CA LEU A 83 22.79 7.87 -8.77
C LEU A 83 23.10 9.32 -9.06
N ARG A 84 22.60 9.86 -10.18
CA ARG A 84 22.73 11.26 -10.58
C ARG A 84 21.38 11.84 -10.93
N LEU A 85 20.98 12.88 -10.22
CA LEU A 85 19.73 13.58 -10.47
C LEU A 85 19.98 14.91 -11.15
N ARG A 86 19.25 15.15 -12.24
CA ARG A 86 19.34 16.39 -13.01
C ARG A 86 18.29 17.40 -12.56
N ASP A 87 18.60 18.67 -12.79
CA ASP A 87 17.68 19.77 -12.49
C ASP A 87 16.38 19.64 -13.32
N ARG A 88 15.26 20.00 -12.70
CA ARG A 88 13.91 20.02 -13.32
C ARG A 88 13.52 18.74 -14.04
N LYS A 89 13.82 17.61 -13.44
CA LYS A 89 13.46 16.30 -13.93
C LYS A 89 12.75 15.50 -12.84
N LEU A 90 11.79 14.70 -13.30
CA LEU A 90 11.21 13.63 -12.49
C LEU A 90 12.03 12.38 -12.71
N HIS A 91 12.85 12.04 -11.72
CA HIS A 91 13.62 10.81 -11.72
C HIS A 91 12.93 9.77 -10.85
N ALA A 92 12.75 8.57 -11.36
CA ALA A 92 12.16 7.48 -10.61
C ALA A 92 13.21 6.45 -10.17
N LEU A 93 13.13 6.02 -8.93
CA LEU A 93 13.91 4.91 -8.39
C LEU A 93 12.98 3.72 -8.22
N ILE A 94 13.14 2.71 -9.06
CA ILE A 94 12.31 1.52 -9.10
C ILE A 94 13.11 0.24 -8.83
N GLY A 95 12.41 -0.84 -8.58
CA GLY A 95 13.00 -2.15 -8.30
C GLY A 95 12.02 -3.02 -7.52
N PRO A 96 12.22 -4.33 -7.48
CA PRO A 96 11.40 -5.24 -6.69
C PRO A 96 11.50 -4.93 -5.19
N ASN A 97 10.65 -5.58 -4.41
CA ASN A 97 10.73 -5.48 -2.96
C ASN A 97 12.03 -6.10 -2.45
N GLY A 98 12.70 -5.42 -1.51
CA GLY A 98 14.03 -5.83 -1.05
C GLY A 98 15.19 -5.34 -1.92
N ALA A 99 14.95 -4.68 -3.07
CA ALA A 99 16.00 -4.15 -3.93
C ALA A 99 16.87 -3.04 -3.29
N GLY A 100 16.48 -2.51 -2.13
CA GLY A 100 17.23 -1.47 -1.42
C GLY A 100 16.71 -0.06 -1.62
N LYS A 101 15.60 0.17 -2.31
CA LYS A 101 15.02 1.51 -2.61
C LYS A 101 14.85 2.38 -1.36
N THR A 102 14.15 1.86 -0.35
CA THR A 102 13.93 2.57 0.92
C THR A 102 15.26 2.84 1.66
N SER A 103 16.22 1.91 1.59
CA SER A 103 17.56 2.12 2.15
C SER A 103 18.28 3.26 1.43
N ALA A 104 18.23 3.33 0.10
CA ALA A 104 18.78 4.42 -0.68
C ALA A 104 18.15 5.77 -0.32
N PHE A 105 16.82 5.84 -0.20
CA PHE A 105 16.10 7.04 0.26
C PHE A 105 16.53 7.47 1.66
N ASN A 106 16.69 6.52 2.58
CA ASN A 106 17.11 6.79 3.93
C ASN A 106 18.56 7.29 4.02
N LEU A 107 19.45 6.81 3.13
CA LEU A 107 20.82 7.34 3.01
C LEU A 107 20.82 8.78 2.48
N ILE A 108 20.05 9.07 1.42
CA ILE A 108 19.97 10.40 0.81
C ILE A 108 19.34 11.41 1.77
N SER A 109 18.34 11.02 2.56
CA SER A 109 17.66 11.89 3.53
C SER A 109 18.36 12.00 4.89
N GLY A 110 19.52 11.34 5.08
CA GLY A 110 20.31 11.42 6.31
C GLY A 110 19.77 10.58 7.48
N LEU A 111 18.74 9.74 7.26
CA LEU A 111 18.22 8.87 8.31
C LEU A 111 19.26 7.80 8.71
N PHE A 112 20.07 7.37 7.74
CA PHE A 112 21.23 6.51 7.96
C PHE A 112 22.46 7.10 7.29
N ALA A 113 23.62 6.96 7.93
CA ALA A 113 24.89 7.26 7.28
C ALA A 113 25.30 6.08 6.39
N PRO A 114 25.85 6.30 5.19
CA PRO A 114 26.42 5.26 4.37
C PRO A 114 27.68 4.68 5.03
N ASP A 115 27.93 3.39 4.83
CA ASP A 115 29.16 2.74 5.30
C ASP A 115 30.35 3.09 4.36
N ARG A 116 30.03 3.33 3.07
CA ARG A 116 30.96 3.80 2.04
C ARG A 116 30.24 4.68 1.02
N GLY A 117 31.02 5.44 0.27
CA GLY A 117 30.55 6.29 -0.79
C GLY A 117 30.31 7.73 -0.34
N THR A 118 29.87 8.58 -1.27
CA THR A 118 29.65 10.01 -1.07
C THR A 118 28.28 10.43 -1.60
N ILE A 119 27.70 11.45 -0.98
CA ILE A 119 26.47 12.08 -1.45
C ILE A 119 26.71 13.58 -1.45
N THR A 120 26.48 14.24 -2.59
CA THR A 120 26.56 15.70 -2.69
C THR A 120 25.26 16.27 -3.24
N LEU A 121 24.81 17.40 -2.69
CA LEU A 121 23.66 18.18 -3.15
C LEU A 121 24.15 19.55 -3.62
N GLY A 122 24.05 19.83 -4.93
CA GLY A 122 24.58 21.06 -5.53
C GLY A 122 26.06 21.30 -5.20
N GLY A 123 26.87 20.24 -5.17
CA GLY A 123 28.30 20.26 -4.83
C GLY A 123 28.62 20.25 -3.32
N GLN A 124 27.64 20.40 -2.44
CA GLN A 124 27.84 20.30 -1.00
C GLN A 124 27.72 18.86 -0.52
N ALA A 125 28.71 18.37 0.23
CA ALA A 125 28.65 17.04 0.82
C ALA A 125 27.58 16.97 1.92
N ILE A 126 26.70 15.95 1.84
CA ILE A 126 25.60 15.73 2.79
C ILE A 126 25.64 14.33 3.41
N ALA A 127 26.53 13.45 2.98
CA ALA A 127 26.65 12.10 3.52
C ALA A 127 26.97 12.14 5.02
N GLY A 128 26.15 11.42 5.82
CA GLY A 128 26.33 11.33 7.28
C GLY A 128 25.87 12.54 8.08
N LEU A 129 25.30 13.56 7.44
CA LEU A 129 24.62 14.64 8.14
C LEU A 129 23.32 14.13 8.77
N ALA A 130 22.90 14.75 9.89
CA ALA A 130 21.62 14.47 10.51
C ALA A 130 20.44 14.94 9.62
N PRO A 131 19.24 14.32 9.73
CA PRO A 131 18.09 14.64 8.87
C PRO A 131 17.72 16.11 8.82
N GLU A 132 17.78 16.81 9.94
CA GLU A 132 17.55 18.26 10.01
C GLU A 132 18.57 19.08 9.22
N GLN A 133 19.85 18.67 9.25
CA GLN A 133 20.92 19.31 8.49
C GLN A 133 20.78 19.04 6.98
N VAL A 134 20.36 17.81 6.63
CA VAL A 134 20.04 17.43 5.23
C VAL A 134 18.84 18.25 4.71
N THR A 135 17.82 18.45 5.55
CA THR A 135 16.69 19.33 5.22
C THR A 135 17.16 20.78 5.06
N GLU A 136 18.02 21.27 5.94
CA GLU A 136 18.61 22.63 5.82
C GLU A 136 19.47 22.78 4.56
N ALA A 137 20.15 21.74 4.12
CA ALA A 137 20.89 21.75 2.86
C ALA A 137 19.98 21.80 1.63
N GLY A 138 18.70 21.42 1.77
CA GLY A 138 17.68 21.56 0.74
C GLY A 138 17.05 20.28 0.25
N ILE A 139 16.99 19.22 1.05
CA ILE A 139 16.20 18.03 0.74
C ILE A 139 14.86 18.10 1.49
N GLY A 140 13.76 18.11 0.75
CA GLY A 140 12.40 17.89 1.29
C GLY A 140 12.00 16.44 1.07
N ARG A 141 11.42 15.80 2.08
CA ARG A 141 10.97 14.41 1.99
C ARG A 141 9.53 14.24 2.46
N SER A 142 8.70 13.56 1.65
CA SER A 142 7.46 12.98 2.10
C SER A 142 7.69 11.55 2.60
N PHE A 143 6.87 11.07 3.51
CA PHE A 143 7.03 9.75 4.12
C PHE A 143 5.94 8.80 3.65
N GLN A 144 6.25 7.50 3.57
CA GLN A 144 5.28 6.44 3.24
C GLN A 144 4.10 6.42 4.22
N ILE A 145 4.37 6.60 5.52
CA ILE A 145 3.35 6.85 6.55
C ILE A 145 3.30 8.35 6.79
N THR A 146 2.13 8.95 6.60
CA THR A 146 1.95 10.39 6.77
C THR A 146 2.20 10.82 8.21
N ASN A 147 3.18 11.71 8.42
CA ASN A 147 3.53 12.27 9.72
C ASN A 147 2.90 13.66 9.89
N LEU A 148 1.59 13.68 10.05
CA LEU A 148 0.82 14.90 10.20
C LEU A 148 0.52 15.21 11.67
N PHE A 149 0.46 16.48 12.01
CA PHE A 149 -0.14 16.90 13.26
C PHE A 149 -1.68 16.78 13.15
N ALA A 150 -2.18 15.59 13.48
CA ALA A 150 -3.54 15.15 13.21
C ALA A 150 -4.64 16.09 13.76
N THR A 151 -4.37 16.73 14.90
CA THR A 151 -5.29 17.64 15.61
C THR A 151 -5.21 19.10 15.14
N LEU A 152 -4.14 19.46 14.40
CA LEU A 152 -3.99 20.79 13.85
C LEU A 152 -4.70 20.90 12.50
N SER A 153 -5.08 22.13 12.12
CA SER A 153 -5.65 22.41 10.81
C SER A 153 -4.62 22.21 9.68
N VAL A 154 -5.10 22.07 8.46
CA VAL A 154 -4.26 22.03 7.24
C VAL A 154 -3.33 23.23 7.19
N ALA A 155 -3.88 24.43 7.37
CA ALA A 155 -3.10 25.67 7.35
C ALA A 155 -2.02 25.71 8.45
N GLU A 156 -2.34 25.26 9.67
CA GLU A 156 -1.38 25.22 10.77
C GLU A 156 -0.26 24.21 10.54
N ASN A 157 -0.56 23.03 10.00
CA ASN A 157 0.46 22.07 9.60
C ASN A 157 1.47 22.69 8.63
N VAL A 158 1.00 23.30 7.54
CA VAL A 158 1.86 23.93 6.52
C VAL A 158 2.60 25.13 7.08
N ARG A 159 1.94 25.96 7.90
CA ARG A 159 2.54 27.10 8.58
C ARG A 159 3.74 26.69 9.44
N LEU A 160 3.62 25.62 10.22
CA LEU A 160 4.71 25.11 11.04
C LEU A 160 5.92 24.68 10.20
N ALA A 161 5.69 24.02 9.07
CA ALA A 161 6.76 23.60 8.17
C ALA A 161 7.51 24.80 7.57
N ILE A 162 6.81 25.88 7.18
CA ILE A 162 7.44 27.12 6.69
C ILE A 162 8.16 27.85 7.83
N GLN A 163 7.53 27.94 9.00
CA GLN A 163 8.10 28.61 10.17
C GLN A 163 9.39 27.92 10.65
N ALA A 164 9.56 26.63 10.45
CA ALA A 164 10.76 25.88 10.82
C ALA A 164 12.04 26.46 10.18
N ARG A 165 11.92 27.15 9.02
CA ARG A 165 13.04 27.83 8.34
C ARG A 165 13.06 29.35 8.52
N HIS A 166 12.08 29.90 9.24
CA HIS A 166 12.00 31.34 9.47
C HIS A 166 13.04 31.78 10.51
N PRO A 167 13.68 32.97 10.36
CA PRO A 167 14.64 33.49 11.34
C PRO A 167 14.10 33.61 12.77
N GLN A 168 12.82 33.90 12.90
CA GLN A 168 12.10 34.00 14.19
C GLN A 168 11.49 32.71 14.67
N ARG A 169 11.92 31.53 14.17
CA ARG A 169 11.36 30.21 14.52
C ARG A 169 11.32 29.91 16.02
N PHE A 170 12.21 30.51 16.80
CA PHE A 170 12.31 30.36 18.26
C PHE A 170 11.87 31.62 19.05
N ALA A 171 11.14 32.53 18.44
CA ALA A 171 10.61 33.70 19.12
C ALA A 171 9.43 33.30 20.02
N LEU A 172 9.71 32.93 21.26
CA LEU A 172 8.73 32.40 22.24
C LEU A 172 7.59 33.36 22.57
N TRP A 173 7.80 34.67 22.35
CA TRP A 173 6.86 35.75 22.71
C TRP A 173 6.17 36.38 21.50
N ALA A 174 6.50 35.92 20.29
CA ALA A 174 5.85 36.42 19.08
C ALA A 174 4.54 35.64 18.83
N ASP A 175 3.46 36.38 18.61
CA ASP A 175 2.22 35.79 18.16
C ASP A 175 2.42 35.21 16.75
N ALA A 176 2.03 33.94 16.55
CA ALA A 176 2.08 33.29 15.24
C ALA A 176 1.27 34.03 14.16
N ALA A 177 0.20 34.73 14.55
CA ALA A 177 -0.60 35.55 13.66
C ALA A 177 0.18 36.77 13.12
N SER A 178 1.21 37.24 13.83
CA SER A 178 2.04 38.37 13.43
C SER A 178 3.07 38.02 12.34
N LEU A 179 3.32 36.75 12.09
CA LEU A 179 4.24 36.27 11.04
C LEU A 179 3.54 36.30 9.67
N HIS A 180 3.27 37.49 9.15
CA HIS A 180 2.44 37.70 7.94
C HIS A 180 3.02 37.03 6.69
N ASP A 181 4.34 37.01 6.53
CA ASP A 181 5.04 36.33 5.44
C ASP A 181 4.88 34.81 5.52
N VAL A 182 5.08 34.21 6.70
CA VAL A 182 4.86 32.77 6.94
C VAL A 182 3.42 32.36 6.64
N ASN A 183 2.45 33.16 7.10
CA ASN A 183 1.03 32.88 6.90
C ASN A 183 0.61 33.01 5.42
N ARG A 184 1.16 34.03 4.71
CA ARG A 184 0.95 34.20 3.27
C ARG A 184 1.52 33.01 2.49
N ASP A 185 2.78 32.66 2.74
CA ASP A 185 3.47 31.58 2.06
C ASP A 185 2.78 30.22 2.33
N ALA A 186 2.28 30.01 3.56
CA ALA A 186 1.48 28.83 3.89
C ALA A 186 0.18 28.76 3.08
N ALA A 187 -0.54 29.85 2.95
CA ALA A 187 -1.75 29.90 2.14
C ALA A 187 -1.47 29.65 0.65
N GLU A 188 -0.30 30.06 0.15
CA GLU A 188 0.11 29.78 -1.23
C GLU A 188 0.44 28.30 -1.44
N VAL A 189 1.17 27.65 -0.52
CA VAL A 189 1.43 26.20 -0.57
C VAL A 189 0.14 25.41 -0.53
N VAL A 190 -0.78 25.73 0.39
CA VAL A 190 -2.09 25.09 0.51
C VAL A 190 -2.87 25.16 -0.82
N ARG A 191 -2.89 26.35 -1.45
CA ARG A 191 -3.54 26.53 -2.77
C ARG A 191 -2.86 25.73 -3.88
N THR A 192 -1.53 25.78 -3.93
CA THR A 192 -0.72 25.04 -4.92
C THR A 192 -0.96 23.54 -4.86
N MET A 193 -1.12 22.99 -3.65
CA MET A 193 -1.37 21.57 -3.43
C MET A 193 -2.85 21.16 -3.61
N GLY A 194 -3.74 22.11 -3.97
CA GLY A 194 -5.16 21.81 -4.19
C GLY A 194 -5.95 21.56 -2.90
N LEU A 195 -5.46 22.08 -1.77
CA LEU A 195 -6.11 21.99 -0.46
C LEU A 195 -6.93 23.25 -0.12
N ALA A 196 -7.20 24.10 -1.12
CA ALA A 196 -8.04 25.28 -0.96
C ALA A 196 -9.48 24.86 -0.63
N GLY A 197 -10.07 25.54 0.38
CA GLY A 197 -11.41 25.24 0.90
C GLY A 197 -11.43 24.31 2.11
N VAL A 198 -10.30 23.66 2.44
CA VAL A 198 -10.16 22.82 3.64
C VAL A 198 -9.07 23.31 4.59
N GLU A 199 -8.66 24.57 4.49
CA GLU A 199 -7.56 25.17 5.25
C GLU A 199 -7.74 25.05 6.76
N GLN A 200 -8.98 25.17 7.22
CA GLN A 200 -9.35 25.12 8.64
C GLN A 200 -9.76 23.72 9.11
N ALA A 201 -9.85 22.76 8.20
CA ALA A 201 -10.17 21.38 8.56
C ALA A 201 -8.99 20.74 9.30
N GLN A 202 -9.26 19.90 10.29
CA GLN A 202 -8.23 19.12 10.95
C GLN A 202 -7.58 18.13 9.97
N ALA A 203 -6.27 17.93 10.06
CA ALA A 203 -5.56 17.00 9.19
C ALA A 203 -6.11 15.56 9.26
N SER A 204 -6.59 15.13 10.44
CA SER A 204 -7.21 13.82 10.64
C SER A 204 -8.57 13.66 9.95
N SER A 205 -9.27 14.75 9.63
CA SER A 205 -10.58 14.71 8.97
C SER A 205 -10.49 14.63 7.44
N LEU A 206 -9.30 14.84 6.88
CA LEU A 206 -9.08 14.73 5.45
C LEU A 206 -9.22 13.28 4.96
N SER A 207 -9.67 13.11 3.72
CA SER A 207 -9.55 11.83 3.02
C SER A 207 -8.08 11.39 2.95
N TYR A 208 -7.83 10.10 2.70
CA TYR A 208 -6.47 9.60 2.57
C TYR A 208 -5.67 10.35 1.49
N GLY A 209 -6.30 10.64 0.34
CA GLY A 209 -5.70 11.47 -0.71
C GLY A 209 -5.39 12.90 -0.24
N GLY A 210 -6.28 13.50 0.56
CA GLY A 210 -6.05 14.81 1.17
C GLY A 210 -4.87 14.83 2.14
N GLN A 211 -4.73 13.78 2.95
CA GLN A 211 -3.58 13.62 3.86
C GLN A 211 -2.27 13.46 3.09
N ARG A 212 -2.27 12.74 1.97
CA ARG A 212 -1.11 12.61 1.07
C ARG A 212 -0.70 13.94 0.46
N LEU A 213 -1.66 14.73 -0.02
CA LEU A 213 -1.41 16.08 -0.53
C LEU A 213 -0.84 16.99 0.56
N LEU A 214 -1.33 16.88 1.80
CA LEU A 214 -0.81 17.65 2.93
C LEU A 214 0.61 17.23 3.29
N ASP A 215 0.94 15.94 3.30
CA ASP A 215 2.30 15.45 3.54
C ASP A 215 3.29 15.98 2.48
N MET A 216 2.89 15.95 1.20
CA MET A 216 3.68 16.57 0.12
C MET A 216 3.80 18.10 0.30
N ALA A 217 2.73 18.76 0.78
CA ALA A 217 2.75 20.19 1.09
C ALA A 217 3.78 20.52 2.18
N LEU A 218 3.88 19.68 3.22
CA LEU A 218 4.88 19.87 4.29
C LEU A 218 6.30 19.73 3.76
N ALA A 219 6.56 18.70 2.93
CA ALA A 219 7.86 18.50 2.30
C ALA A 219 8.24 19.71 1.40
N LEU A 220 7.29 20.21 0.62
CA LEU A 220 7.47 21.37 -0.26
C LEU A 220 7.66 22.67 0.53
N ALA A 221 6.94 22.84 1.65
CA ALA A 221 7.03 24.01 2.54
C ALA A 221 8.42 24.21 3.17
N THR A 222 9.25 23.15 3.21
CA THR A 222 10.66 23.26 3.64
C THR A 222 11.55 23.97 2.61
N ARG A 223 11.01 24.45 1.48
CA ARG A 223 11.73 25.12 0.38
C ARG A 223 12.89 24.27 -0.14
N PRO A 224 12.63 23.06 -0.60
CA PRO A 224 13.69 22.13 -0.97
C PRO A 224 14.33 22.51 -2.31
N ARG A 225 15.59 22.07 -2.50
CA ARG A 225 16.29 22.04 -3.80
C ARG A 225 16.08 20.72 -4.52
N LEU A 226 15.68 19.68 -3.78
CA LEU A 226 15.33 18.35 -4.26
C LEU A 226 14.17 17.79 -3.41
N LEU A 227 13.11 17.35 -4.04
CA LEU A 227 11.96 16.74 -3.40
C LEU A 227 12.05 15.21 -3.51
N LEU A 228 11.98 14.51 -2.38
CA LEU A 228 11.94 13.06 -2.27
C LEU A 228 10.52 12.62 -1.96
N LEU A 229 9.93 11.78 -2.82
CA LEU A 229 8.57 11.25 -2.67
C LEU A 229 8.61 9.73 -2.57
N ASP A 230 8.15 9.19 -1.43
CA ASP A 230 8.14 7.75 -1.14
C ASP A 230 6.70 7.21 -1.29
N GLU A 231 6.44 6.52 -2.40
CA GLU A 231 5.15 5.93 -2.78
C GLU A 231 3.94 6.88 -2.64
N PRO A 232 4.00 8.10 -3.22
CA PRO A 232 2.94 9.09 -3.03
C PRO A 232 1.60 8.70 -3.66
N LEU A 233 1.59 7.75 -4.58
CA LEU A 233 0.40 7.28 -5.29
C LEU A 233 -0.21 6.02 -4.66
N ALA A 234 0.46 5.41 -3.67
CA ALA A 234 -0.02 4.19 -3.03
C ALA A 234 -1.34 4.42 -2.27
N GLY A 235 -2.27 3.47 -2.37
CA GLY A 235 -3.56 3.52 -1.65
C GLY A 235 -4.59 4.52 -2.18
N LEU A 236 -4.27 5.31 -3.20
CA LEU A 236 -5.19 6.30 -3.80
C LEU A 236 -6.18 5.64 -4.77
N ALA A 237 -7.41 6.16 -4.84
CA ALA A 237 -8.34 5.82 -5.90
C ALA A 237 -7.81 6.25 -7.29
N ALA A 238 -8.25 5.58 -8.36
CA ALA A 238 -7.73 5.82 -9.71
C ALA A 238 -7.75 7.30 -10.13
N ALA A 239 -8.85 8.01 -9.86
CA ALA A 239 -8.98 9.42 -10.20
C ALA A 239 -8.09 10.34 -9.34
N GLU A 240 -7.90 10.02 -8.06
CA GLU A 240 -6.98 10.75 -7.17
C GLU A 240 -5.54 10.53 -7.58
N ARG A 241 -5.20 9.29 -7.92
CA ARG A 241 -3.87 8.87 -8.37
C ARG A 241 -3.43 9.61 -9.63
N GLU A 242 -4.33 9.75 -10.60
CA GLU A 242 -4.09 10.53 -11.83
C GLU A 242 -3.84 12.01 -11.52
N ARG A 243 -4.64 12.58 -10.61
CA ARG A 243 -4.50 13.98 -10.19
C ARG A 243 -3.17 14.23 -9.47
N VAL A 244 -2.81 13.37 -8.51
CA VAL A 244 -1.55 13.49 -7.75
C VAL A 244 -0.36 13.27 -8.68
N GLY A 245 -0.41 12.30 -9.60
CA GLY A 245 0.63 12.08 -10.60
C GLY A 245 0.85 13.32 -11.49
N SER A 246 -0.23 13.91 -12.00
CA SER A 246 -0.17 15.15 -12.78
C SER A 246 0.38 16.34 -11.99
N LEU A 247 0.09 16.42 -10.68
CA LEU A 247 0.64 17.44 -9.79
C LEU A 247 2.16 17.23 -9.60
N ILE A 248 2.60 16.01 -9.35
CA ILE A 248 4.03 15.67 -9.20
C ILE A 248 4.80 16.04 -10.48
N LYS A 249 4.25 15.69 -11.65
CA LYS A 249 4.86 16.05 -12.95
C LYS A 249 4.96 17.56 -13.15
N ARG A 250 3.98 18.34 -12.70
CA ARG A 250 4.04 19.80 -12.76
C ARG A 250 5.09 20.38 -11.81
N ILE A 251 5.16 19.86 -10.58
CA ILE A 251 6.18 20.26 -9.60
C ILE A 251 7.58 19.99 -10.18
N SER A 252 7.77 18.85 -10.85
CA SER A 252 9.07 18.48 -11.41
C SER A 252 9.57 19.40 -12.54
N ALA A 253 8.71 20.20 -13.15
CA ALA A 253 9.09 21.20 -14.14
C ALA A 253 9.88 22.38 -13.54
N ASP A 254 9.68 22.66 -12.25
CA ASP A 254 10.33 23.77 -11.53
C ASP A 254 11.32 23.29 -10.47
N LEU A 255 11.12 22.09 -9.91
CA LEU A 255 11.87 21.52 -8.80
C LEU A 255 12.21 20.05 -9.09
N PRO A 256 13.47 19.60 -9.06
CA PRO A 256 13.80 18.20 -9.27
C PRO A 256 13.13 17.30 -8.22
N VAL A 257 12.61 16.17 -8.70
CA VAL A 257 11.88 15.19 -7.88
C VAL A 257 12.52 13.82 -8.03
N LEU A 258 12.80 13.15 -6.91
CA LEU A 258 13.12 11.73 -6.86
C LEU A 258 11.90 10.98 -6.31
N LEU A 259 11.35 10.08 -7.13
CA LEU A 259 10.14 9.34 -6.86
C LEU A 259 10.46 7.85 -6.66
N VAL A 260 9.99 7.25 -5.57
CA VAL A 260 9.90 5.78 -5.45
C VAL A 260 8.46 5.37 -5.66
N GLU A 261 8.23 4.40 -6.54
CA GLU A 261 6.92 3.81 -6.82
C GLU A 261 7.04 2.33 -7.20
N HIS A 262 5.95 1.59 -7.04
CA HIS A 262 5.86 0.17 -7.39
C HIS A 262 5.15 -0.08 -8.73
N ASP A 263 4.30 0.83 -9.16
CA ASP A 263 3.55 0.73 -10.42
C ASP A 263 4.42 1.23 -11.58
N ILE A 264 5.07 0.29 -12.27
CA ILE A 264 6.06 0.56 -13.33
C ILE A 264 5.43 1.31 -14.50
N ASP A 265 4.23 0.91 -14.92
CA ASP A 265 3.56 1.54 -16.07
C ASP A 265 3.31 3.03 -15.81
N ARG A 266 2.96 3.36 -14.58
CA ARG A 266 2.79 4.75 -14.15
C ARG A 266 4.09 5.51 -14.04
N VAL A 267 5.12 4.87 -13.50
CA VAL A 267 6.46 5.46 -13.45
C VAL A 267 6.90 5.80 -14.86
N PHE A 268 6.77 4.86 -15.80
CA PHE A 268 7.15 5.06 -17.20
C PHE A 268 6.31 6.13 -17.93
N ALA A 269 5.08 6.35 -17.48
CA ALA A 269 4.24 7.43 -17.99
C ALA A 269 4.58 8.82 -17.42
N LEU A 270 5.17 8.89 -16.21
CA LEU A 270 5.41 10.15 -15.51
C LEU A 270 6.88 10.59 -15.53
N ALA A 271 7.82 9.65 -15.37
CA ALA A 271 9.24 9.94 -15.18
C ALA A 271 9.92 10.41 -16.46
N ASP A 272 10.95 11.26 -16.30
CA ASP A 272 11.85 11.66 -17.39
C ASP A 272 13.07 10.74 -17.48
N SER A 273 13.46 10.14 -16.34
CA SER A 273 14.58 9.20 -16.22
C SER A 273 14.32 8.23 -15.08
N VAL A 274 15.00 7.11 -15.09
CA VAL A 274 14.78 6.03 -14.15
C VAL A 274 16.08 5.35 -13.76
N THR A 275 16.20 5.03 -12.48
CA THR A 275 17.20 4.09 -11.95
C THR A 275 16.50 2.83 -11.48
N VAL A 276 16.90 1.69 -12.02
CA VAL A 276 16.36 0.38 -11.63
C VAL A 276 17.34 -0.31 -10.71
N MET A 277 16.86 -0.67 -9.54
CA MET A 277 17.64 -1.41 -8.53
C MET A 277 17.19 -2.86 -8.41
N ASN A 278 18.13 -3.74 -8.16
CA ASN A 278 17.86 -5.10 -7.75
C ASN A 278 18.94 -5.56 -6.77
N ASP A 279 18.54 -6.20 -5.69
CA ASP A 279 19.44 -6.81 -4.69
C ASP A 279 20.59 -5.89 -4.22
N GLY A 280 20.27 -4.61 -3.99
CA GLY A 280 21.20 -3.58 -3.52
C GLY A 280 22.14 -2.99 -4.59
N GLU A 281 21.95 -3.33 -5.87
CA GLU A 281 22.76 -2.85 -7.00
C GLU A 281 21.89 -2.09 -8.01
N VAL A 282 22.49 -1.20 -8.79
CA VAL A 282 21.85 -0.53 -9.92
C VAL A 282 22.00 -1.39 -11.17
N LEU A 283 20.89 -1.77 -11.79
CA LEU A 283 20.87 -2.50 -13.07
C LEU A 283 20.91 -1.56 -14.27
N VAL A 284 20.10 -0.51 -14.22
CA VAL A 284 19.97 0.51 -15.28
C VAL A 284 19.82 1.87 -14.62
N ASP A 285 20.52 2.86 -15.16
CA ASP A 285 20.37 4.28 -14.84
C ASP A 285 20.34 5.06 -16.16
N GLY A 286 19.18 5.57 -16.57
CA GLY A 286 19.02 6.17 -17.88
C GLY A 286 17.61 6.68 -18.18
N SER A 287 17.26 6.66 -19.47
CA SER A 287 15.92 7.01 -19.91
C SER A 287 14.91 5.92 -19.58
N VAL A 288 13.63 6.28 -19.61
CA VAL A 288 12.52 5.32 -19.45
C VAL A 288 12.57 4.23 -20.53
N ASP A 289 12.95 4.59 -21.75
CA ASP A 289 13.04 3.64 -22.86
C ASP A 289 14.21 2.66 -22.66
N ASP A 290 15.36 3.13 -22.18
CA ASP A 290 16.49 2.25 -21.83
C ASP A 290 16.09 1.19 -20.80
N ALA A 291 15.31 1.58 -19.79
CA ALA A 291 14.82 0.66 -18.77
C ALA A 291 13.76 -0.31 -19.31
N ARG A 292 12.87 0.16 -20.19
CA ARG A 292 11.81 -0.66 -20.80
C ARG A 292 12.40 -1.74 -21.71
N ASP A 293 13.43 -1.40 -22.47
CA ASP A 293 14.05 -2.29 -23.45
C ASP A 293 15.13 -3.18 -22.84
N SER A 294 15.53 -2.95 -21.60
CA SER A 294 16.55 -3.74 -20.91
C SER A 294 16.06 -5.15 -20.58
N ALA A 295 16.70 -6.15 -21.16
CA ALA A 295 16.43 -7.56 -20.86
C ALA A 295 16.63 -7.90 -19.37
N GLN A 296 17.59 -7.24 -18.70
CA GLN A 296 17.83 -7.41 -17.27
C GLN A 296 16.66 -6.86 -16.43
N VAL A 297 16.13 -5.69 -16.79
CA VAL A 297 14.96 -5.10 -16.12
C VAL A 297 13.73 -5.96 -16.35
N GLN A 298 13.50 -6.38 -17.59
CA GLN A 298 12.42 -7.31 -17.91
C GLN A 298 12.53 -8.61 -17.12
N ALA A 299 13.71 -9.21 -17.03
CA ALA A 299 13.93 -10.41 -16.25
C ALA A 299 13.62 -10.23 -14.74
N VAL A 300 13.93 -9.07 -14.16
CA VAL A 300 13.66 -8.76 -12.74
C VAL A 300 12.18 -8.53 -12.46
N TYR A 301 11.44 -7.95 -13.40
CA TYR A 301 10.03 -7.62 -13.23
C TYR A 301 9.05 -8.60 -13.88
N ILE A 302 9.44 -9.21 -15.02
CA ILE A 302 8.61 -10.18 -15.73
C ILE A 302 8.97 -11.59 -15.29
N GLY A 303 10.21 -11.76 -14.79
CA GLY A 303 10.59 -13.00 -14.91
C GLY A 303 11.43 -13.90 -14.17
N ALA A 304 11.68 -13.99 -13.00
CA ALA A 304 12.02 -15.28 -12.40
C ALA A 304 10.84 -16.28 -12.47
N GLY A 305 9.61 -15.76 -12.61
CA GLY A 305 8.39 -16.58 -12.73
C GLY A 305 8.06 -17.09 -14.14
N SER A 306 8.50 -16.41 -15.24
CA SER A 306 8.04 -16.77 -16.57
C SER A 306 8.79 -17.96 -17.20
N HIS A 307 9.99 -18.30 -16.77
CA HIS A 307 10.72 -19.47 -17.27
C HIS A 307 10.42 -20.77 -16.50
N ALA A 308 9.98 -20.69 -15.25
CA ALA A 308 9.56 -21.86 -14.47
C ALA A 308 8.03 -22.13 -14.56
N LEU A 309 7.26 -21.10 -14.95
CA LEU A 309 5.80 -21.14 -15.04
C LEU A 309 5.33 -21.27 -16.49
N ALA A 310 6.04 -22.02 -17.33
CA ALA A 310 5.46 -22.50 -18.57
C ALA A 310 4.08 -23.07 -18.23
N ALA A 311 3.02 -22.52 -18.84
CA ALA A 311 1.66 -22.93 -18.59
C ALA A 311 1.58 -24.47 -18.65
N VAL A 312 1.58 -25.09 -17.48
CA VAL A 312 1.36 -26.53 -17.40
C VAL A 312 -0.03 -26.72 -17.99
N GLU A 313 -0.12 -27.39 -19.14
CA GLU A 313 -1.41 -27.79 -19.69
C GLU A 313 -2.08 -28.67 -18.64
N ARG A 314 -2.99 -28.06 -17.90
CA ARG A 314 -3.77 -28.75 -16.90
C ARG A 314 -4.98 -29.30 -17.60
N PRO A 315 -5.17 -30.64 -17.66
CA PRO A 315 -6.38 -31.18 -18.21
C PRO A 315 -7.54 -30.62 -17.38
N SER A 316 -8.47 -29.94 -18.03
CA SER A 316 -9.77 -29.58 -17.46
C SER A 316 -10.52 -30.90 -17.19
N ALA A 317 -10.16 -31.60 -16.13
CA ALA A 317 -10.96 -32.67 -15.65
C ALA A 317 -12.31 -32.06 -15.24
N ALA A 318 -13.39 -32.58 -15.81
CA ALA A 318 -14.73 -32.21 -15.38
C ALA A 318 -14.81 -32.50 -13.87
N ARG A 319 -14.81 -31.44 -13.08
CA ARG A 319 -14.88 -31.51 -11.61
C ARG A 319 -16.36 -31.49 -11.28
N ASP A 320 -16.93 -32.67 -10.93
CA ASP A 320 -18.36 -32.86 -10.80
C ASP A 320 -18.96 -32.29 -9.50
N THR A 321 -18.14 -31.85 -8.54
CA THR A 321 -18.61 -31.41 -7.23
C THR A 321 -18.37 -29.91 -7.00
N THR A 322 -19.46 -29.14 -7.08
CA THR A 322 -19.45 -27.72 -6.65
C THR A 322 -19.37 -27.66 -5.14
N LEU A 323 -18.28 -27.05 -4.63
CA LEU A 323 -18.04 -26.86 -3.19
C LEU A 323 -18.62 -25.54 -2.69
N LEU A 324 -18.31 -24.43 -3.35
CA LEU A 324 -18.83 -23.10 -3.03
C LEU A 324 -19.59 -22.56 -4.23
N ARG A 325 -20.83 -22.10 -4.01
CA ARG A 325 -21.67 -21.49 -5.04
C ARG A 325 -22.10 -20.10 -4.60
N VAL A 326 -21.92 -19.14 -5.47
CA VAL A 326 -22.34 -17.73 -5.32
C VAL A 326 -23.35 -17.45 -6.42
N GLU A 327 -24.56 -17.02 -6.07
CA GLU A 327 -25.68 -16.81 -7.02
C GLU A 327 -26.35 -15.46 -6.79
N GLY A 328 -26.36 -14.61 -7.81
CA GLY A 328 -27.09 -13.35 -7.82
C GLY A 328 -26.74 -12.39 -6.68
N VAL A 329 -25.48 -12.40 -6.22
CA VAL A 329 -25.06 -11.67 -5.03
C VAL A 329 -24.95 -10.18 -5.30
N ASN A 330 -25.68 -9.39 -4.49
CA ASN A 330 -25.64 -7.94 -4.47
C ASN A 330 -25.19 -7.45 -3.10
N THR A 331 -24.16 -6.58 -3.06
CA THR A 331 -23.61 -6.04 -1.81
C THR A 331 -23.47 -4.52 -1.90
N PHE A 332 -23.81 -3.84 -0.81
CA PHE A 332 -23.79 -2.38 -0.72
C PHE A 332 -22.94 -1.90 0.45
N TYR A 333 -22.23 -0.77 0.27
CA TYR A 333 -21.68 0.04 1.36
C TYR A 333 -22.47 1.35 1.43
N GLY A 334 -23.34 1.45 2.43
CA GLY A 334 -24.31 2.54 2.51
C GLY A 334 -25.21 2.58 1.27
N LYS A 335 -25.11 3.65 0.47
CA LYS A 335 -25.85 3.80 -0.80
C LYS A 335 -25.10 3.29 -2.03
N SER A 336 -23.84 2.93 -1.89
CA SER A 336 -23.00 2.51 -3.00
C SER A 336 -23.19 1.03 -3.30
N HIS A 337 -23.66 0.69 -4.49
CA HIS A 337 -23.83 -0.68 -4.98
C HIS A 337 -22.49 -1.20 -5.49
N ILE A 338 -21.83 -2.07 -4.73
CA ILE A 338 -20.47 -2.54 -5.00
C ILE A 338 -20.46 -3.84 -5.79
N LEU A 339 -21.25 -4.85 -5.39
CA LEU A 339 -21.40 -6.10 -6.14
C LEU A 339 -22.77 -6.17 -6.76
N ARG A 340 -22.83 -6.53 -8.05
CA ARG A 340 -24.02 -6.46 -8.90
C ARG A 340 -24.25 -7.82 -9.55
N ASP A 341 -25.19 -8.58 -9.03
CA ASP A 341 -25.64 -9.86 -9.58
C ASP A 341 -24.49 -10.86 -9.83
N VAL A 342 -23.54 -10.92 -8.87
CA VAL A 342 -22.35 -11.76 -9.00
C VAL A 342 -22.71 -13.22 -8.84
N SER A 343 -22.35 -14.04 -9.85
CA SER A 343 -22.60 -15.48 -9.86
C SER A 343 -21.38 -16.24 -10.37
N PHE A 344 -20.90 -17.23 -9.62
CA PHE A 344 -19.86 -18.17 -10.00
C PHE A 344 -19.83 -19.37 -9.05
N GLU A 345 -19.08 -20.40 -9.43
CA GLU A 345 -18.89 -21.62 -8.64
C GLU A 345 -17.39 -21.86 -8.43
N LEU A 346 -17.06 -22.47 -7.30
CA LEU A 346 -15.74 -23.02 -6.98
C LEU A 346 -15.91 -24.50 -6.67
N HIS A 347 -15.14 -25.32 -7.38
CA HIS A 347 -15.20 -26.78 -7.24
C HIS A 347 -14.17 -27.30 -6.23
N ASP A 348 -14.31 -28.54 -5.79
CA ASP A 348 -13.31 -29.20 -4.97
C ASP A 348 -11.96 -29.27 -5.71
N ASN A 349 -10.87 -29.04 -4.98
CA ASN A 349 -9.50 -29.10 -5.50
C ASN A 349 -9.25 -28.14 -6.70
N GLU A 350 -9.91 -27.02 -6.70
CA GLU A 350 -9.81 -25.98 -7.74
C GLU A 350 -9.17 -24.72 -7.19
N ILE A 351 -8.34 -24.08 -8.02
CA ILE A 351 -7.92 -22.70 -7.80
C ILE A 351 -8.61 -21.80 -8.81
N VAL A 352 -9.37 -20.83 -8.33
CA VAL A 352 -10.02 -19.80 -9.14
C VAL A 352 -9.34 -18.47 -8.87
N ALA A 353 -8.87 -17.78 -9.93
CA ALA A 353 -8.40 -16.42 -9.84
C ALA A 353 -9.56 -15.43 -9.97
N LEU A 354 -9.66 -14.50 -9.03
CA LEU A 354 -10.60 -13.39 -9.08
C LEU A 354 -9.83 -12.13 -9.51
N LEU A 355 -10.00 -11.74 -10.76
CA LEU A 355 -9.28 -10.65 -11.40
C LEU A 355 -10.18 -9.42 -11.63
N GLY A 356 -9.57 -8.28 -11.91
CA GLY A 356 -10.25 -7.02 -12.19
C GLY A 356 -9.48 -5.82 -11.67
N ARG A 357 -9.83 -4.63 -12.15
CA ARG A 357 -9.17 -3.37 -11.73
C ARG A 357 -9.38 -3.07 -10.26
N ASN A 358 -8.58 -2.16 -9.72
CA ASN A 358 -8.77 -1.63 -8.37
C ASN A 358 -10.15 -0.96 -8.27
N GLY A 359 -10.90 -1.31 -7.22
CA GLY A 359 -12.28 -0.85 -7.05
C GLY A 359 -13.33 -1.68 -7.80
N ALA A 360 -12.97 -2.76 -8.50
CA ALA A 360 -13.93 -3.64 -9.18
C ALA A 360 -14.81 -4.47 -8.23
N GLY A 361 -14.48 -4.53 -6.93
CA GLY A 361 -15.26 -5.25 -5.93
C GLY A 361 -14.63 -6.56 -5.44
N LYS A 362 -13.39 -6.90 -5.84
CA LYS A 362 -12.72 -8.18 -5.51
C LYS A 362 -12.68 -8.47 -4.00
N SER A 363 -12.04 -7.62 -3.21
CA SER A 363 -11.96 -7.80 -1.75
C SER A 363 -13.34 -7.69 -1.08
N THR A 364 -14.29 -6.93 -1.67
CA THR A 364 -15.67 -6.91 -1.19
C THR A 364 -16.34 -8.26 -1.39
N LEU A 365 -16.09 -8.94 -2.51
CA LEU A 365 -16.63 -10.29 -2.74
C LEU A 365 -16.07 -11.29 -1.73
N LEU A 366 -14.76 -11.29 -1.45
CA LEU A 366 -14.17 -12.14 -0.42
C LEU A 366 -14.79 -11.84 0.97
N LYS A 367 -14.94 -10.56 1.33
CA LYS A 367 -15.58 -10.14 2.59
C LYS A 367 -17.06 -10.52 2.65
N THR A 368 -17.75 -10.54 1.50
CA THR A 368 -19.15 -10.98 1.41
C THR A 368 -19.27 -12.48 1.63
N ILE A 369 -18.40 -13.28 1.03
CA ILE A 369 -18.38 -14.74 1.20
C ILE A 369 -18.13 -15.12 2.66
N ILE A 370 -17.16 -14.46 3.34
CA ILE A 370 -16.85 -14.72 4.76
C ILE A 370 -17.81 -14.02 5.75
N GLY A 371 -18.84 -13.30 5.27
CA GLY A 371 -19.86 -12.68 6.12
C GLY A 371 -19.45 -11.40 6.85
N ILE A 372 -18.30 -10.78 6.50
CA ILE A 372 -17.90 -9.46 7.01
C ILE A 372 -18.80 -8.35 6.44
N SER A 373 -19.17 -8.48 5.16
CA SER A 373 -20.08 -7.58 4.45
C SER A 373 -21.24 -8.40 3.88
N PRO A 374 -22.27 -8.73 4.67
CA PRO A 374 -23.34 -9.62 4.24
C PRO A 374 -24.04 -9.13 2.97
N PRO A 375 -24.44 -10.04 2.04
CA PRO A 375 -25.13 -9.63 0.84
C PRO A 375 -26.53 -9.10 1.15
N ALA A 376 -26.97 -8.09 0.41
CA ALA A 376 -28.33 -7.55 0.47
C ALA A 376 -29.33 -8.54 -0.19
N SER A 377 -28.91 -9.15 -1.31
CA SER A 377 -29.66 -10.20 -2.02
C SER A 377 -28.72 -11.24 -2.64
N GLY A 378 -29.26 -12.33 -3.11
CA GLY A 378 -28.52 -13.48 -3.64
C GLY A 378 -28.26 -14.56 -2.61
N GLN A 379 -27.63 -15.62 -3.04
CA GLN A 379 -27.32 -16.80 -2.22
C GLN A 379 -25.83 -17.14 -2.27
N ILE A 380 -25.32 -17.66 -1.15
CA ILE A 380 -23.97 -18.22 -1.03
C ILE A 380 -24.13 -19.54 -0.29
N THR A 381 -23.69 -20.63 -0.91
CA THR A 381 -23.80 -21.98 -0.32
C THR A 381 -22.45 -22.68 -0.33
N LEU A 382 -22.17 -23.45 0.73
CA LEU A 382 -21.05 -24.38 0.83
C LEU A 382 -21.59 -25.80 0.87
N GLY A 383 -21.45 -26.53 -0.23
CA GLY A 383 -22.19 -27.76 -0.45
C GLY A 383 -23.69 -27.51 -0.37
N THR A 384 -24.36 -28.13 0.60
CA THR A 384 -25.81 -27.93 0.85
C THR A 384 -26.13 -26.85 1.88
N GLU A 385 -25.13 -26.27 2.55
CA GLU A 385 -25.34 -25.32 3.64
C GLU A 385 -25.34 -23.87 3.13
N THR A 386 -26.36 -23.09 3.46
CA THR A 386 -26.42 -21.66 3.16
C THR A 386 -25.49 -20.87 4.08
N LEU A 387 -24.61 -20.05 3.51
CA LEU A 387 -23.70 -19.14 4.20
C LEU A 387 -24.21 -17.68 4.26
N ALA A 388 -25.05 -17.29 3.30
CA ALA A 388 -25.53 -15.92 3.18
C ALA A 388 -26.12 -15.40 4.50
N ARG A 389 -25.67 -14.20 4.91
CA ARG A 389 -26.09 -13.52 6.15
C ARG A 389 -25.73 -14.23 7.47
N ARG A 390 -24.92 -15.28 7.46
CA ARG A 390 -24.40 -15.87 8.69
C ARG A 390 -23.24 -15.02 9.24
N PRO A 391 -23.05 -15.02 10.56
CA PRO A 391 -21.88 -14.41 11.18
C PRO A 391 -20.58 -15.03 10.68
N SER A 392 -19.52 -14.23 10.50
CA SER A 392 -18.21 -14.69 10.02
C SER A 392 -17.64 -15.86 10.83
N ALA A 393 -17.85 -15.86 12.16
CA ALA A 393 -17.41 -16.95 13.03
C ALA A 393 -18.09 -18.27 12.70
N GLU A 394 -19.36 -18.27 12.28
CA GLU A 394 -20.07 -19.46 11.87
C GLU A 394 -19.60 -19.97 10.50
N ILE A 395 -19.36 -19.06 9.56
CA ILE A 395 -18.84 -19.38 8.23
C ILE A 395 -17.45 -20.01 8.36
N ALA A 396 -16.59 -19.41 9.21
CA ALA A 396 -15.27 -19.96 9.47
C ALA A 396 -15.30 -21.38 10.07
N ARG A 397 -16.27 -21.67 10.97
CA ARG A 397 -16.46 -23.03 11.53
C ARG A 397 -16.97 -24.05 10.50
N ARG A 398 -17.48 -23.60 9.38
CA ARG A 398 -17.91 -24.46 8.26
C ARG A 398 -16.79 -24.75 7.27
N GLY A 399 -15.59 -24.24 7.54
CA GLY A 399 -14.41 -24.51 6.75
C GLY A 399 -14.13 -23.47 5.66
N VAL A 400 -14.67 -22.25 5.75
CA VAL A 400 -14.24 -21.14 4.88
C VAL A 400 -13.27 -20.27 5.65
N ALA A 401 -12.02 -20.19 5.19
CA ALA A 401 -10.98 -19.37 5.79
C ALA A 401 -10.62 -18.20 4.89
N TYR A 402 -10.22 -17.08 5.50
CA TYR A 402 -9.85 -15.86 4.80
C TYR A 402 -8.49 -15.34 5.30
N VAL A 403 -7.60 -15.11 4.37
CA VAL A 403 -6.33 -14.42 4.60
C VAL A 403 -6.45 -13.04 3.96
N PRO A 404 -6.56 -11.97 4.78
CA PRO A 404 -6.71 -10.61 4.28
C PRO A 404 -5.39 -10.07 3.72
N GLN A 405 -5.49 -9.05 2.85
CA GLN A 405 -4.38 -8.17 2.55
C GLN A 405 -3.75 -7.64 3.86
N GLY A 406 -2.43 -7.63 3.95
CA GLY A 406 -1.73 -7.27 5.20
C GLY A 406 -1.67 -8.39 6.25
N ARG A 407 -2.01 -9.65 5.88
CA ARG A 407 -1.77 -10.90 6.63
C ARG A 407 -2.61 -11.07 7.92
N GLY A 408 -2.95 -9.98 8.62
CA GLY A 408 -3.79 -9.98 9.81
C GLY A 408 -3.26 -10.84 10.97
N LEU A 409 -1.94 -10.94 11.15
CA LEU A 409 -1.34 -11.62 12.29
C LEU A 409 -1.51 -10.79 13.56
N PHE A 410 -1.54 -11.48 14.70
CA PHE A 410 -1.55 -10.82 16.00
C PHE A 410 -0.11 -10.48 16.39
N ALA A 411 0.20 -9.19 16.36
CA ALA A 411 1.45 -8.62 16.79
C ALA A 411 1.75 -8.97 18.25
N GLY A 412 3.01 -9.21 18.59
CA GLY A 412 3.42 -9.59 19.94
C GLY A 412 3.12 -11.04 20.34
N MET A 413 2.33 -11.78 19.57
CA MET A 413 2.12 -13.22 19.77
C MET A 413 3.14 -14.03 18.96
N SER A 414 3.58 -15.16 19.51
CA SER A 414 4.42 -16.11 18.79
C SER A 414 3.71 -16.76 17.62
N VAL A 415 4.44 -17.40 16.73
CA VAL A 415 3.88 -18.23 15.65
C VAL A 415 2.95 -19.31 16.21
N ALA A 416 3.39 -20.00 17.27
CA ALA A 416 2.60 -21.03 17.95
C ALA A 416 1.23 -20.50 18.41
N GLU A 417 1.23 -19.35 19.10
CA GLU A 417 -0.01 -18.72 19.60
C GLU A 417 -0.92 -18.25 18.47
N ASN A 418 -0.35 -17.69 17.39
CA ASN A 418 -1.12 -17.36 16.20
C ASN A 418 -1.78 -18.60 15.58
N MET A 419 -1.09 -19.74 15.52
CA MET A 419 -1.62 -21.01 15.02
C MET A 419 -2.73 -21.55 15.91
N GLU A 420 -2.58 -21.46 17.24
CA GLU A 420 -3.60 -21.89 18.20
C GLU A 420 -4.91 -21.12 18.04
N LEU A 421 -4.86 -19.81 17.76
CA LEU A 421 -6.05 -19.03 17.43
C LEU A 421 -6.79 -19.55 16.20
N GLY A 422 -6.07 -20.09 15.20
CA GLY A 422 -6.69 -20.77 14.05
C GLY A 422 -7.49 -22.01 14.45
N ARG A 423 -7.01 -22.75 15.44
CA ARG A 423 -7.65 -23.99 15.94
C ARG A 423 -8.97 -23.74 16.69
N LEU A 424 -9.17 -22.56 17.25
CA LEU A 424 -10.43 -22.19 17.91
C LEU A 424 -11.65 -22.29 16.97
N LYS A 425 -11.41 -22.34 15.66
CA LYS A 425 -12.45 -22.50 14.61
C LYS A 425 -12.86 -23.96 14.39
N ARG A 426 -12.11 -24.94 14.90
CA ARG A 426 -12.38 -26.36 14.64
C ARG A 426 -13.77 -26.77 15.12
N ARG A 427 -14.46 -27.54 14.28
CA ARG A 427 -15.69 -28.23 14.62
C ARG A 427 -15.31 -29.68 15.02
N ASN A 428 -15.70 -30.14 16.17
CA ASN A 428 -15.34 -31.46 16.72
C ASN A 428 -15.70 -32.64 15.84
N ASN A 429 -16.36 -32.46 14.69
CA ASN A 429 -16.88 -33.54 13.81
C ASN A 429 -16.67 -33.32 12.31
N ALA A 430 -15.90 -32.33 11.87
CA ALA A 430 -15.61 -32.20 10.44
C ALA A 430 -14.36 -33.05 10.11
N GLY A 431 -14.47 -34.01 9.21
CA GLY A 431 -13.46 -35.02 8.90
C GLY A 431 -12.16 -34.55 8.25
N ILE A 432 -11.92 -33.24 8.16
CA ILE A 432 -10.69 -32.67 7.62
C ILE A 432 -9.91 -32.05 8.78
N HIS A 433 -8.83 -32.69 9.17
CA HIS A 433 -7.93 -32.17 10.21
C HIS A 433 -6.61 -31.71 9.60
N TRP A 434 -6.35 -30.42 9.72
CA TRP A 434 -5.05 -29.84 9.41
C TRP A 434 -4.16 -29.91 10.66
N GLU A 435 -3.39 -31.01 10.75
CA GLU A 435 -2.39 -31.18 11.79
C GLU A 435 -1.15 -30.33 11.52
N GLU A 436 -0.41 -29.96 12.57
CA GLU A 436 0.78 -29.14 12.45
C GLU A 436 1.81 -29.72 11.49
N GLU A 437 2.07 -31.04 11.59
CA GLU A 437 3.06 -31.71 10.73
C GLU A 437 2.67 -31.63 9.25
N LYS A 438 1.39 -31.71 8.93
CA LYS A 438 0.87 -31.55 7.56
C LYS A 438 1.10 -30.11 7.08
N ILE A 439 0.81 -29.10 7.92
CA ILE A 439 1.05 -27.68 7.62
C ILE A 439 2.53 -27.40 7.44
N PHE A 440 3.40 -27.96 8.29
CA PHE A 440 4.86 -27.84 8.16
C PHE A 440 5.39 -28.48 6.87
N GLY A 441 4.70 -29.48 6.33
CA GLY A 441 5.03 -30.04 5.01
C GLY A 441 4.89 -29.05 3.88
N PHE A 442 3.92 -28.12 3.97
CA PHE A 442 3.73 -27.03 3.00
C PHE A 442 4.62 -25.81 3.31
N PHE A 443 4.86 -25.53 4.60
CA PHE A 443 5.60 -24.34 5.06
C PHE A 443 6.68 -24.70 6.08
N PRO A 444 7.81 -25.31 5.67
CA PRO A 444 8.84 -25.81 6.60
C PRO A 444 9.47 -24.72 7.46
N ARG A 445 9.56 -23.48 6.94
CA ARG A 445 10.13 -22.34 7.67
C ARG A 445 9.38 -22.00 8.94
N ILE A 446 8.06 -22.25 9.00
CA ILE A 446 7.21 -21.99 10.16
C ILE A 446 7.70 -22.80 11.37
N LYS A 447 8.10 -24.06 11.17
CA LYS A 447 8.63 -24.93 12.24
C LYS A 447 9.88 -24.34 12.90
N GLN A 448 10.76 -23.73 12.11
CA GLN A 448 11.99 -23.11 12.64
C GLN A 448 11.70 -21.84 13.45
N ARG A 449 10.60 -21.15 13.14
CA ARG A 449 10.17 -19.89 13.75
C ARG A 449 9.07 -20.05 14.80
N TRP A 450 8.76 -21.29 15.20
CA TRP A 450 7.60 -21.64 16.03
C TRP A 450 7.40 -20.79 17.28
N ARG A 451 8.52 -20.45 17.95
CA ARG A 451 8.53 -19.64 19.19
C ARG A 451 8.81 -18.16 18.94
N SER A 452 9.08 -17.77 17.71
CA SER A 452 9.40 -16.37 17.39
C SER A 452 8.13 -15.52 17.43
N PRO A 453 8.17 -14.30 17.97
CA PRO A 453 7.06 -13.35 17.83
C PRO A 453 6.83 -13.03 16.35
N ALA A 454 5.54 -12.84 15.97
CA ALA A 454 5.16 -12.61 14.58
C ALA A 454 5.76 -11.32 14.00
N ASP A 455 6.05 -10.33 14.84
CA ASP A 455 6.61 -9.02 14.45
C ASP A 455 8.07 -9.13 13.97
N TYR A 456 8.79 -10.16 14.40
CA TYR A 456 10.18 -10.38 14.02
C TYR A 456 10.35 -11.26 12.78
N LEU A 457 9.24 -11.70 12.19
CA LEU A 457 9.26 -12.50 10.97
C LEU A 457 9.43 -11.59 9.74
N SER A 458 10.13 -12.12 8.73
CA SER A 458 10.12 -11.50 7.39
C SER A 458 8.71 -11.47 6.80
N GLY A 459 8.46 -10.57 5.83
CA GLY A 459 7.17 -10.49 5.18
C GLY A 459 6.67 -11.82 4.60
N GLY A 460 7.57 -12.63 4.04
CA GLY A 460 7.22 -13.96 3.52
C GLY A 460 6.89 -14.96 4.62
N GLU A 461 7.68 -15.00 5.70
CA GLU A 461 7.39 -15.85 6.85
C GLU A 461 6.03 -15.49 7.49
N GLN A 462 5.73 -14.18 7.60
CA GLN A 462 4.42 -13.72 8.08
C GLN A 462 3.28 -14.19 7.18
N GLN A 463 3.47 -14.17 5.84
CA GLN A 463 2.46 -14.64 4.89
C GLN A 463 2.23 -16.15 5.05
N MET A 464 3.30 -16.94 5.17
CA MET A 464 3.22 -18.38 5.44
C MET A 464 2.46 -18.67 6.73
N VAL A 465 2.74 -17.93 7.81
CA VAL A 465 2.05 -18.09 9.10
C VAL A 465 0.57 -17.70 8.98
N ALA A 466 0.22 -16.67 8.22
CA ALA A 466 -1.16 -16.26 8.00
C ALA A 466 -1.97 -17.35 7.28
N VAL A 467 -1.39 -17.94 6.23
CA VAL A 467 -2.01 -19.06 5.49
C VAL A 467 -2.10 -20.31 6.39
N ALA A 468 -1.03 -20.65 7.09
CA ALA A 468 -0.98 -21.79 8.01
C ALA A 468 -2.05 -21.69 9.11
N ARG A 469 -2.18 -20.50 9.73
CA ARG A 469 -3.24 -20.20 10.71
C ARG A 469 -4.64 -20.36 10.11
N ALA A 470 -4.84 -19.92 8.87
CA ALA A 470 -6.10 -20.08 8.17
C ALA A 470 -6.44 -21.57 7.97
N LEU A 471 -5.46 -22.40 7.58
CA LEU A 471 -5.60 -23.84 7.41
C LEU A 471 -5.90 -24.58 8.71
N SER A 472 -5.32 -24.14 9.85
CA SER A 472 -5.51 -24.80 11.16
C SER A 472 -6.97 -24.95 11.60
N GLY A 473 -7.93 -24.33 10.93
CA GLY A 473 -9.36 -24.29 11.25
C GLY A 473 -10.24 -25.31 10.51
N ASP A 474 -9.74 -26.47 10.11
CA ASP A 474 -10.49 -27.47 9.31
C ASP A 474 -10.99 -26.88 7.97
N THR A 475 -10.12 -26.19 7.27
CA THR A 475 -10.44 -25.40 6.09
C THR A 475 -10.71 -26.27 4.86
N ARG A 476 -11.82 -26.01 4.18
CA ARG A 476 -12.22 -26.59 2.90
C ARG A 476 -12.09 -25.58 1.75
N VAL A 477 -12.35 -24.30 2.03
CA VAL A 477 -12.22 -23.19 1.08
C VAL A 477 -11.29 -22.14 1.69
N LEU A 478 -10.25 -21.79 0.95
CA LEU A 478 -9.26 -20.78 1.33
C LEU A 478 -9.42 -19.57 0.42
N LEU A 479 -9.75 -18.43 1.02
CA LEU A 479 -9.85 -17.13 0.35
C LEU A 479 -8.57 -16.34 0.60
N LEU A 480 -7.83 -15.99 -0.46
CA LEU A 480 -6.55 -15.27 -0.39
C LEU A 480 -6.69 -13.89 -1.04
N ASP A 481 -6.42 -12.84 -0.28
CA ASP A 481 -6.47 -11.45 -0.75
C ASP A 481 -5.04 -10.90 -0.88
N GLU A 482 -4.53 -10.85 -2.11
CA GLU A 482 -3.18 -10.37 -2.48
C GLU A 482 -2.03 -11.09 -1.75
N PRO A 483 -1.99 -12.44 -1.79
CA PRO A 483 -1.01 -13.21 -1.01
C PRO A 483 0.44 -13.02 -1.43
N PHE A 484 0.72 -12.53 -2.63
CA PHE A 484 2.07 -12.31 -3.14
C PHE A 484 2.53 -10.87 -2.99
N GLU A 485 1.66 -9.96 -2.53
CA GLU A 485 1.98 -8.54 -2.41
C GLU A 485 3.15 -8.29 -1.44
N GLY A 486 4.10 -7.50 -1.90
CA GLY A 486 5.21 -7.05 -1.06
C GLY A 486 6.25 -8.13 -0.73
N LEU A 487 6.28 -9.25 -1.44
CA LEU A 487 7.20 -10.37 -1.19
C LEU A 487 8.39 -10.37 -2.16
N ALA A 488 9.52 -10.90 -1.68
CA ALA A 488 10.69 -11.14 -2.54
C ALA A 488 10.40 -12.29 -3.53
N PRO A 489 10.97 -12.26 -4.76
CA PRO A 489 10.70 -13.27 -5.80
C PRO A 489 10.86 -14.72 -5.33
N ALA A 490 11.94 -15.04 -4.61
CA ALA A 490 12.17 -16.40 -4.10
C ALA A 490 11.06 -16.87 -3.13
N ILE A 491 10.44 -15.94 -2.38
CA ILE A 491 9.33 -16.27 -1.49
C ILE A 491 8.03 -16.44 -2.28
N VAL A 492 7.87 -15.66 -3.34
CA VAL A 492 6.72 -15.80 -4.27
C VAL A 492 6.75 -17.20 -4.89
N GLU A 493 7.91 -17.67 -5.36
CA GLU A 493 8.07 -19.03 -5.90
C GLU A 493 7.74 -20.10 -4.86
N GLU A 494 8.25 -19.98 -3.64
CA GLU A 494 7.97 -20.92 -2.55
C GLU A 494 6.47 -20.98 -2.20
N LEU A 495 5.80 -19.83 -2.13
CA LEU A 495 4.36 -19.76 -1.90
C LEU A 495 3.55 -20.28 -3.09
N PHE A 496 3.97 -19.99 -4.31
CA PHE A 496 3.35 -20.51 -5.51
C PHE A 496 3.35 -22.05 -5.52
N GLU A 497 4.51 -22.67 -5.28
CA GLU A 497 4.62 -24.12 -5.14
C GLU A 497 3.76 -24.69 -4.00
N ALA A 498 3.73 -23.96 -2.85
CA ALA A 498 2.89 -24.38 -1.74
C ALA A 498 1.40 -24.34 -2.11
N PHE A 499 0.92 -23.28 -2.77
CA PHE A 499 -0.48 -23.19 -3.21
C PHE A 499 -0.82 -24.21 -4.31
N ASP A 500 0.12 -24.47 -5.22
CA ASP A 500 -0.07 -25.49 -6.24
C ASP A 500 -0.21 -26.91 -5.65
N LYS A 501 0.52 -27.21 -4.58
CA LYS A 501 0.36 -28.45 -3.81
C LYS A 501 -0.94 -28.45 -2.99
N LEU A 502 -1.28 -27.31 -2.35
CA LEU A 502 -2.48 -27.16 -1.53
C LEU A 502 -3.79 -27.35 -2.30
N ARG A 503 -3.80 -27.13 -3.63
CA ARG A 503 -5.01 -27.35 -4.47
C ARG A 503 -5.57 -28.76 -4.37
N HIS A 504 -4.75 -29.75 -4.08
CA HIS A 504 -5.19 -31.14 -3.93
C HIS A 504 -5.90 -31.42 -2.60
N GLU A 505 -5.90 -30.45 -1.70
CA GLU A 505 -6.41 -30.59 -0.35
C GLU A 505 -7.52 -29.57 -0.02
N VAL A 506 -7.50 -28.41 -0.66
CA VAL A 506 -8.40 -27.29 -0.37
C VAL A 506 -8.71 -26.51 -1.65
N ALA A 507 -9.96 -26.09 -1.81
CA ALA A 507 -10.33 -25.21 -2.89
C ALA A 507 -9.87 -23.76 -2.55
N ILE A 508 -9.31 -23.06 -3.54
CA ILE A 508 -8.69 -21.74 -3.34
C ILE A 508 -9.34 -20.71 -4.25
N LEU A 509 -9.78 -19.59 -3.66
CA LEU A 509 -10.15 -18.38 -4.41
C LEU A 509 -9.08 -17.31 -4.13
N ILE A 510 -8.32 -16.95 -5.15
CA ILE A 510 -7.18 -16.04 -5.03
C ILE A 510 -7.46 -14.71 -5.75
N VAL A 511 -7.21 -13.61 -5.07
CA VAL A 511 -7.13 -12.26 -5.64
C VAL A 511 -5.66 -11.85 -5.64
N ASP A 512 -5.12 -11.47 -6.79
CA ASP A 512 -3.76 -10.91 -6.85
C ASP A 512 -3.61 -9.90 -8.00
N HIS A 513 -2.67 -8.98 -7.84
CA HIS A 513 -2.31 -8.00 -8.87
C HIS A 513 -1.29 -8.54 -9.86
N HIS A 514 -0.52 -9.57 -9.47
CA HIS A 514 0.43 -10.25 -10.33
C HIS A 514 -0.32 -11.19 -11.28
N LEU A 515 -0.83 -10.61 -12.36
CA LEU A 515 -1.73 -11.27 -13.29
C LEU A 515 -1.18 -12.60 -13.81
N ASP A 516 0.08 -12.64 -14.23
CA ASP A 516 0.69 -13.86 -14.79
C ASP A 516 0.82 -14.97 -13.74
N LEU A 517 1.12 -14.63 -12.48
CA LEU A 517 1.15 -15.59 -11.38
C LEU A 517 -0.25 -16.13 -11.08
N ALA A 518 -1.25 -15.25 -11.00
CA ALA A 518 -2.63 -15.66 -10.75
C ALA A 518 -3.17 -16.57 -11.85
N LEU A 519 -2.91 -16.24 -13.13
CA LEU A 519 -3.31 -17.06 -14.28
C LEU A 519 -2.55 -18.39 -14.34
N ALA A 520 -1.24 -18.39 -14.03
CA ALA A 520 -0.45 -19.62 -14.01
C ALA A 520 -0.86 -20.58 -12.89
N LEU A 521 -1.27 -20.04 -11.73
CA LEU A 521 -1.69 -20.82 -10.57
C LEU A 521 -3.12 -21.36 -10.71
N SER A 522 -4.02 -20.59 -11.32
CA SER A 522 -5.46 -20.91 -11.34
C SER A 522 -5.87 -21.81 -12.50
N ASP A 523 -6.92 -22.59 -12.27
CA ASP A 523 -7.60 -23.42 -13.29
C ASP A 523 -8.57 -22.56 -14.10
N ARG A 524 -9.38 -21.73 -13.40
CA ARG A 524 -10.34 -20.81 -13.99
C ARG A 524 -10.18 -19.40 -13.44
N THR A 525 -10.68 -18.47 -14.21
CA THR A 525 -10.67 -17.04 -13.87
C THR A 525 -12.09 -16.49 -13.87
N VAL A 526 -12.38 -15.70 -12.83
CA VAL A 526 -13.55 -14.83 -12.74
C VAL A 526 -13.04 -13.40 -12.84
N ALA A 527 -13.43 -12.63 -13.85
CA ALA A 527 -13.09 -11.23 -13.95
C ALA A 527 -14.27 -10.36 -13.54
N LEU A 528 -13.99 -9.35 -12.70
CA LEU A 528 -14.96 -8.36 -12.24
C LEU A 528 -14.69 -6.99 -12.83
N GLU A 529 -15.74 -6.34 -13.33
CA GLU A 529 -15.77 -4.94 -13.67
C GLU A 529 -16.94 -4.25 -12.99
N ARG A 530 -16.65 -3.17 -12.26
CA ARG A 530 -17.69 -2.35 -11.59
C ARG A 530 -18.70 -3.18 -10.79
N GLY A 531 -18.21 -4.26 -10.19
CA GLY A 531 -19.01 -5.15 -9.35
C GLY A 531 -19.77 -6.25 -10.08
N ALA A 532 -19.68 -6.36 -11.40
CA ALA A 532 -20.31 -7.41 -12.19
C ALA A 532 -19.26 -8.38 -12.78
N VAL A 533 -19.64 -9.64 -12.99
CA VAL A 533 -18.80 -10.63 -13.68
C VAL A 533 -18.81 -10.34 -15.18
N THR A 534 -17.62 -10.12 -15.76
CA THR A 534 -17.44 -9.89 -17.20
C THR A 534 -16.83 -11.06 -17.94
N TYR A 535 -16.15 -11.93 -17.21
CA TYR A 535 -15.57 -13.15 -17.75
C TYR A 535 -15.61 -14.28 -16.71
N LEU A 536 -15.92 -15.48 -17.16
CA LEU A 536 -15.84 -16.72 -16.40
C LEU A 536 -15.39 -17.83 -17.35
N GLY A 537 -14.17 -18.30 -17.20
CA GLY A 537 -13.61 -19.30 -18.11
C GLY A 537 -12.23 -19.82 -17.67
N PRO A 538 -11.63 -20.71 -18.48
CA PRO A 538 -10.30 -21.25 -18.20
C PRO A 538 -9.23 -20.17 -18.15
N SER A 539 -8.34 -20.20 -17.14
CA SER A 539 -7.23 -19.24 -17.01
C SER A 539 -6.24 -19.35 -18.18
N ALA A 540 -6.10 -20.54 -18.75
CA ALA A 540 -5.24 -20.80 -19.89
C ALA A 540 -5.65 -20.02 -21.16
N GLU A 541 -6.93 -19.71 -21.36
CA GLU A 541 -7.39 -18.88 -22.47
C GLU A 541 -6.88 -17.45 -22.33
N LEU A 542 -7.00 -16.86 -21.14
CA LEU A 542 -6.49 -15.51 -20.86
C LEU A 542 -4.95 -15.44 -20.90
N SER A 543 -4.26 -16.54 -20.56
CA SER A 543 -2.81 -16.61 -20.68
C SER A 543 -2.32 -16.58 -22.13
N ARG A 544 -3.05 -17.23 -23.05
CA ARG A 544 -2.66 -17.40 -24.46
C ARG A 544 -3.12 -16.25 -25.36
N ASP A 545 -4.30 -15.67 -25.08
CA ASP A 545 -4.93 -14.66 -25.92
C ASP A 545 -4.77 -13.26 -25.28
N LEU A 546 -3.77 -12.50 -25.77
CA LEU A 546 -3.51 -11.14 -25.32
C LEU A 546 -4.64 -10.15 -25.64
N GLU A 547 -5.36 -10.35 -26.76
CA GLU A 547 -6.49 -9.49 -27.11
C GLU A 547 -7.69 -9.73 -26.19
N LEU A 548 -8.00 -11.00 -25.91
CA LEU A 548 -9.01 -11.37 -24.92
C LEU A 548 -8.63 -10.82 -23.53
N ARG A 549 -7.35 -10.97 -23.15
CA ARG A 549 -6.81 -10.48 -21.89
C ARG A 549 -6.97 -8.96 -21.76
N ARG A 550 -6.64 -8.20 -22.80
CA ARG A 550 -6.84 -6.74 -22.85
C ARG A 550 -8.30 -6.38 -22.73
N LYS A 551 -9.16 -7.07 -23.45
CA LYS A 551 -10.60 -6.82 -23.46
C LYS A 551 -11.24 -7.11 -22.09
N VAL A 552 -10.86 -8.22 -21.45
CA VAL A 552 -11.45 -8.68 -20.19
C VAL A 552 -10.89 -7.92 -18.98
N LEU A 553 -9.62 -7.57 -19.00
CA LEU A 553 -8.91 -6.96 -17.88
C LEU A 553 -8.63 -5.46 -18.07
N TRP A 554 -9.01 -4.90 -19.24
CA TRP A 554 -8.87 -3.46 -19.55
C TRP A 554 -7.41 -2.96 -19.48
N LEU A 555 -6.47 -3.79 -19.94
CA LEU A 555 -5.03 -3.49 -20.01
C LEU A 555 -4.68 -2.72 -21.28
#